data_32b795148d0ff495cd79728debfb8509
#
_entry.id   32b795148d0ff495cd79728debfb8509
#
_cell.length_a   1.000
_cell.length_b   1.000
_cell.length_c   1.000
_cell.angle_alpha   90.00
_cell.angle_beta   90.00
_cell.angle_gamma   90.00
#
_symmetry.space_group_name_H-M   'P 1'
#
loop_
_entity.id
_entity.type
_entity.pdbx_description
1 polymer ?
#
loop_
_entity_poly.entity_id
_entity_poly.type
_entity_poly.pdbx_seq_one_letter_code
_entity_poly.pdbx_strand_id
1 'polypeptide(L)'
;ASKYACQVVDPNDIYEVDMDIYAPCALGATINDITLEKLKCSIVAGAANNQLENEEKHGNEMMKREIVYAPDYLINAGGVMNCYAEVHNFSSKQVMEMAENIYNTTTEILELSKAQNIPTFLASNRIAEQRLSKESRK
;
A
#
# COMPACT_ATOMS: atom_id res chain seq x y z
N ALA A 1 19.18 5.00 -15.20
CA ALA A 1 18.38 4.37 -16.26
C ALA A 1 19.17 3.30 -17.02
N SER A 2 20.33 3.61 -17.61
CA SER A 2 21.11 2.69 -18.46
C SER A 2 21.50 1.38 -17.75
N LYS A 3 21.85 1.40 -16.48
CA LYS A 3 22.24 0.21 -15.68
C LYS A 3 21.12 -0.84 -15.57
N TYR A 4 19.86 -0.41 -15.59
CA TYR A 4 18.70 -1.28 -15.37
C TYR A 4 17.77 -1.34 -16.58
N ALA A 5 18.22 -0.82 -17.73
CA ALA A 5 17.40 -0.71 -18.96
C ALA A 5 16.03 -0.02 -18.73
N CYS A 6 15.97 0.94 -17.80
CA CYS A 6 14.74 1.64 -17.48
C CYS A 6 14.54 2.84 -18.40
N GLN A 7 13.31 3.08 -18.80
CA GLN A 7 12.89 4.31 -19.45
C GLN A 7 12.73 5.41 -18.39
N VAL A 8 13.23 6.61 -18.71
CA VAL A 8 12.96 7.81 -17.91
C VAL A 8 11.77 8.54 -18.51
N VAL A 9 10.80 8.88 -17.69
CA VAL A 9 9.57 9.56 -18.08
C VAL A 9 9.47 10.86 -17.28
N ASP A 10 8.88 11.90 -17.86
CA ASP A 10 8.59 13.13 -17.15
C ASP A 10 7.63 12.84 -15.97
N PRO A 11 7.81 13.48 -14.81
CA PRO A 11 6.93 13.27 -13.66
C PRO A 11 5.45 13.52 -13.92
N ASN A 12 5.11 14.38 -14.87
CA ASN A 12 3.71 14.66 -15.22
C ASN A 12 3.11 13.62 -16.18
N ASP A 13 3.97 12.91 -16.94
CA ASP A 13 3.54 11.93 -17.94
C ASP A 13 3.46 10.51 -17.38
N ILE A 14 4.05 10.26 -16.21
CA ILE A 14 4.13 8.90 -15.62
C ILE A 14 2.76 8.24 -15.46
N TYR A 15 1.71 9.01 -15.20
CA TYR A 15 0.36 8.49 -14.99
C TYR A 15 -0.31 7.99 -16.28
N GLU A 16 0.18 8.41 -17.45
CA GLU A 16 -0.35 8.04 -18.76
C GLU A 16 0.40 6.85 -19.37
N VAL A 17 1.51 6.44 -18.75
CA VAL A 17 2.29 5.29 -19.21
C VAL A 17 1.47 4.02 -19.06
N ASP A 18 1.51 3.17 -20.07
CA ASP A 18 0.93 1.83 -20.00
C ASP A 18 1.78 0.94 -19.11
N MET A 19 1.23 0.52 -17.98
CA MET A 19 1.95 -0.24 -16.95
C MET A 19 1.00 -1.17 -16.19
N ASP A 20 1.49 -2.30 -15.75
CA ASP A 20 0.72 -3.21 -14.89
C ASP A 20 0.63 -2.69 -13.45
N ILE A 21 1.72 -2.12 -12.94
CA ILE A 21 1.85 -1.68 -11.55
C ILE A 21 2.35 -0.23 -11.51
N TYR A 22 1.62 0.66 -10.85
CA TYR A 22 2.09 1.97 -10.44
C TYR A 22 2.63 1.91 -9.03
N ALA A 23 3.92 2.24 -8.85
CA ALA A 23 4.61 2.19 -7.56
C ALA A 23 5.08 3.59 -7.10
N PRO A 24 4.22 4.42 -6.50
CA PRO A 24 4.63 5.72 -5.96
C PRO A 24 5.59 5.53 -4.77
N CYS A 25 6.85 5.97 -4.94
CA CYS A 25 7.91 5.79 -3.93
C CYS A 25 8.57 7.11 -3.48
N ALA A 26 8.03 8.27 -3.87
CA ALA A 26 8.60 9.57 -3.58
C ALA A 26 7.67 10.44 -2.71
N LEU A 27 6.64 11.01 -3.28
CA LEU A 27 5.75 11.97 -2.63
C LEU A 27 4.38 11.35 -2.34
N GLY A 28 3.74 11.81 -1.25
CA GLY A 28 2.34 11.53 -0.95
C GLY A 28 1.37 12.30 -1.86
N ALA A 29 0.07 11.99 -1.75
CA ALA A 29 -1.02 12.62 -2.49
C ALA A 29 -0.86 12.62 -4.03
N THR A 30 -0.05 11.68 -4.54
CA THR A 30 0.14 11.53 -5.99
C THR A 30 -1.06 10.87 -6.68
N ILE A 31 -1.93 10.22 -5.91
CA ILE A 31 -3.20 9.68 -6.39
C ILE A 31 -4.31 10.63 -5.93
N ASN A 32 -4.79 11.42 -6.88
CA ASN A 32 -5.81 12.45 -6.70
C ASN A 32 -6.79 12.42 -7.87
N ASP A 33 -7.74 13.34 -7.91
CA ASP A 33 -8.78 13.38 -8.94
C ASP A 33 -8.21 13.41 -10.37
N ILE A 34 -7.13 14.17 -10.58
CA ILE A 34 -6.55 14.37 -11.91
C ILE A 34 -5.71 13.15 -12.33
N THR A 35 -4.85 12.68 -11.43
CA THR A 35 -3.89 11.62 -11.75
C THR A 35 -4.55 10.25 -11.83
N LEU A 36 -5.55 10.01 -10.97
CA LEU A 36 -6.28 8.75 -10.98
C LEU A 36 -7.04 8.53 -12.30
N GLU A 37 -7.57 9.59 -12.90
CA GLU A 37 -8.23 9.49 -14.21
C GLU A 37 -7.28 9.04 -15.33
N LYS A 38 -6.00 9.38 -15.21
CA LYS A 38 -4.96 9.06 -16.20
C LYS A 38 -4.35 7.67 -16.01
N LEU A 39 -4.40 7.12 -14.79
CA LEU A 39 -3.78 5.83 -14.48
C LEU A 39 -4.40 4.69 -15.30
N LYS A 40 -3.51 3.89 -15.91
CA LYS A 40 -3.86 2.72 -16.73
C LYS A 40 -3.44 1.39 -16.08
N CYS A 41 -2.89 1.44 -14.86
CA CYS A 41 -2.42 0.26 -14.15
C CYS A 41 -3.57 -0.57 -13.55
N SER A 42 -3.29 -1.85 -13.29
CA SER A 42 -4.18 -2.74 -12.55
C SER A 42 -3.89 -2.75 -11.06
N ILE A 43 -2.69 -2.32 -10.65
CA ILE A 43 -2.23 -2.38 -9.26
C ILE A 43 -1.53 -1.07 -8.89
N VAL A 44 -1.83 -0.57 -7.69
CA VAL A 44 -1.07 0.50 -7.04
C VAL A 44 -0.41 -0.06 -5.80
N ALA A 45 0.93 -0.08 -5.79
CA ALA A 45 1.73 -0.62 -4.69
C ALA A 45 3.10 0.07 -4.63
N GLY A 46 3.27 1.04 -3.76
CA GLY A 46 4.50 1.84 -3.63
C GLY A 46 4.89 2.11 -2.19
N ALA A 47 6.10 2.60 -1.97
CA ALA A 47 6.67 2.83 -0.65
C ALA A 47 6.43 4.27 -0.10
N ALA A 48 5.83 5.18 -0.87
CA ALA A 48 5.50 6.50 -0.37
C ALA A 48 4.39 6.44 0.69
N ASN A 49 4.46 7.31 1.69
CA ASN A 49 3.39 7.49 2.67
C ASN A 49 2.26 8.35 2.09
N ASN A 50 1.03 8.12 2.54
CA ASN A 50 -0.15 8.93 2.21
C ASN A 50 -0.33 9.07 0.69
N GLN A 51 -0.28 7.96 -0.03
CA GLN A 51 -0.33 7.95 -1.50
C GLN A 51 -1.63 8.54 -2.04
N LEU A 52 -2.75 8.30 -1.34
CA LEU A 52 -4.07 8.83 -1.69
C LEU A 52 -4.25 10.23 -1.07
N GLU A 53 -4.58 11.23 -1.88
CA GLU A 53 -4.91 12.57 -1.38
C GLU A 53 -6.15 12.54 -0.45
N ASN A 54 -7.12 11.70 -0.76
CA ASN A 54 -8.26 11.39 0.09
C ASN A 54 -8.51 9.89 0.06
N GLU A 55 -8.26 9.22 1.19
CA GLU A 55 -8.31 7.76 1.28
C GLU A 55 -9.70 7.21 0.93
N GLU A 56 -10.75 7.80 1.48
CA GLU A 56 -12.11 7.34 1.25
C GLU A 56 -12.54 7.54 -0.21
N LYS A 57 -12.35 8.73 -0.75
CA LYS A 57 -12.74 9.07 -2.11
C LYS A 57 -11.98 8.24 -3.14
N HIS A 58 -10.64 8.32 -3.10
CA HIS A 58 -9.79 7.70 -4.11
C HIS A 58 -9.70 6.18 -3.95
N GLY A 59 -9.78 5.67 -2.72
CA GLY A 59 -9.85 4.23 -2.47
C GLY A 59 -11.14 3.61 -3.03
N ASN A 60 -12.28 4.27 -2.87
CA ASN A 60 -13.54 3.84 -3.48
C ASN A 60 -13.50 3.94 -5.01
N GLU A 61 -12.88 5.00 -5.55
CA GLU A 61 -12.78 5.16 -7.00
C GLU A 61 -11.86 4.12 -7.63
N MET A 62 -10.73 3.81 -7.01
CA MET A 62 -9.87 2.70 -7.48
C MET A 62 -10.61 1.38 -7.50
N MET A 63 -11.39 1.08 -6.46
CA MET A 63 -12.19 -0.15 -6.43
C MET A 63 -13.19 -0.22 -7.57
N LYS A 64 -13.90 0.88 -7.90
CA LYS A 64 -14.84 0.97 -9.03
C LYS A 64 -14.15 0.73 -10.38
N ARG A 65 -12.88 1.15 -10.49
CA ARG A 65 -12.04 0.99 -11.69
C ARG A 65 -11.27 -0.33 -11.71
N GLU A 66 -11.55 -1.23 -10.75
CA GLU A 66 -10.89 -2.52 -10.61
C GLU A 66 -9.37 -2.42 -10.41
N ILE A 67 -8.89 -1.27 -9.90
CA ILE A 67 -7.48 -1.07 -9.53
C ILE A 67 -7.28 -1.59 -8.12
N VAL A 68 -6.40 -2.58 -7.95
CA VAL A 68 -6.02 -3.12 -6.64
C VAL A 68 -5.05 -2.16 -5.95
N TYR A 69 -5.45 -1.62 -4.80
CA TYR A 69 -4.57 -0.81 -3.97
C TYR A 69 -4.01 -1.61 -2.81
N ALA A 70 -2.69 -1.69 -2.71
CA ALA A 70 -2.03 -2.20 -1.52
C ALA A 70 -1.84 -1.02 -0.53
N PRO A 71 -2.51 -1.03 0.66
CA PRO A 71 -2.41 0.08 1.60
C PRO A 71 -0.96 0.41 1.94
N ASP A 72 -0.58 1.67 1.77
CA ASP A 72 0.80 2.12 1.86
C ASP A 72 1.41 1.91 3.25
N TYR A 73 0.66 2.22 4.30
CA TYR A 73 1.07 2.05 5.69
C TYR A 73 1.32 0.58 6.08
N LEU A 74 0.89 -0.37 5.25
CA LEU A 74 1.21 -1.79 5.43
C LEU A 74 2.46 -2.18 4.64
N ILE A 75 2.47 -1.94 3.32
CA ILE A 75 3.55 -2.45 2.47
C ILE A 75 4.87 -1.70 2.68
N ASN A 76 4.85 -0.48 3.24
CA ASN A 76 6.04 0.27 3.63
C ASN A 76 6.41 0.13 5.12
N ALA A 77 5.73 -0.72 5.88
CA ALA A 77 5.89 -0.83 7.33
C ALA A 77 7.26 -1.32 7.81
N GLY A 78 8.13 -1.81 6.91
CA GLY A 78 9.47 -2.31 7.27
C GLY A 78 10.31 -1.29 8.06
N GLY A 79 10.19 0.01 7.75
CA GLY A 79 10.88 1.06 8.47
C GLY A 79 10.45 1.16 9.93
N VAL A 80 9.16 1.20 10.21
CA VAL A 80 8.62 1.26 11.59
C VAL A 80 8.88 -0.04 12.36
N MET A 81 8.86 -1.19 11.68
CA MET A 81 9.22 -2.49 12.27
C MET A 81 10.67 -2.49 12.74
N ASN A 82 11.59 -1.91 11.96
CA ASN A 82 13.00 -1.81 12.37
C ASN A 82 13.17 -0.91 13.58
N CYS A 83 12.53 0.26 13.62
CA CYS A 83 12.55 1.15 14.79
C CYS A 83 12.00 0.46 16.05
N TYR A 84 10.88 -0.25 15.91
CA TYR A 84 10.30 -1.03 17.02
C TYR A 84 11.27 -2.12 17.52
N ALA A 85 11.91 -2.81 16.59
CA ALA A 85 12.87 -3.85 16.90
C ALA A 85 14.10 -3.34 17.65
N GLU A 86 14.60 -2.16 17.31
CA GLU A 86 15.71 -1.50 18.03
C GLU A 86 15.34 -1.21 19.48
N VAL A 87 14.15 -0.66 19.73
CA VAL A 87 13.67 -0.38 21.10
C VAL A 87 13.51 -1.64 21.93
N HIS A 88 13.12 -2.75 21.32
CA HIS A 88 12.87 -4.03 22.00
C HIS A 88 14.04 -5.02 21.92
N ASN A 89 15.19 -4.61 21.38
CA ASN A 89 16.38 -5.43 21.21
C ASN A 89 16.12 -6.72 20.41
N PHE A 90 15.34 -6.66 19.36
CA PHE A 90 15.08 -7.80 18.50
C PHE A 90 16.28 -8.10 17.62
N SER A 91 16.49 -9.38 17.32
CA SER A 91 17.51 -9.82 16.37
C SER A 91 17.09 -9.48 14.91
N SER A 92 18.06 -9.37 14.03
CA SER A 92 17.81 -9.18 12.59
C SER A 92 16.89 -10.27 12.01
N LYS A 93 16.95 -11.49 12.53
CA LYS A 93 16.07 -12.59 12.12
C LYS A 93 14.62 -12.29 12.45
N GLN A 94 14.34 -11.82 13.66
CA GLN A 94 12.97 -11.44 14.08
C GLN A 94 12.43 -10.28 13.24
N VAL A 95 13.29 -9.29 12.91
CA VAL A 95 12.89 -8.18 12.03
C VAL A 95 12.51 -8.69 10.63
N MET A 96 13.28 -9.60 10.08
CA MET A 96 12.98 -10.21 8.77
C MET A 96 11.65 -10.99 8.81
N GLU A 97 11.43 -11.79 9.85
CA GLU A 97 10.18 -12.53 10.05
C GLU A 97 8.95 -11.58 10.13
N MET A 98 9.12 -10.43 10.81
CA MET A 98 8.08 -9.39 10.85
C MET A 98 7.81 -8.82 9.46
N ALA A 99 8.86 -8.50 8.71
CA ALA A 99 8.73 -7.97 7.35
C ALA A 99 8.10 -9.00 6.38
N GLU A 100 8.50 -10.26 6.46
CA GLU A 100 7.90 -11.35 5.66
C GLU A 100 6.40 -11.51 5.93
N ASN A 101 5.96 -11.26 7.17
CA ASN A 101 4.55 -11.34 7.53
C ASN A 101 3.68 -10.23 6.89
N ILE A 102 4.27 -9.20 6.30
CA ILE A 102 3.54 -8.21 5.48
C ILE A 102 2.79 -8.91 4.35
N TYR A 103 3.40 -9.92 3.74
CA TYR A 103 2.75 -10.72 2.70
C TYR A 103 1.43 -11.35 3.18
N ASN A 104 1.45 -12.00 4.34
CA ASN A 104 0.25 -12.65 4.89
C ASN A 104 -0.83 -11.62 5.23
N THR A 105 -0.47 -10.50 5.84
CA THR A 105 -1.42 -9.44 6.17
C THR A 105 -1.99 -8.78 4.91
N THR A 106 -1.18 -8.58 3.88
CA THR A 106 -1.65 -8.06 2.59
C THR A 106 -2.67 -9.01 1.96
N THR A 107 -2.37 -10.31 1.96
CA THR A 107 -3.28 -11.34 1.44
C THR A 107 -4.60 -11.33 2.20
N GLU A 108 -4.56 -11.30 3.55
CA GLU A 108 -5.75 -11.23 4.41
C GLU A 108 -6.64 -10.01 4.06
N ILE A 109 -6.01 -8.84 3.83
CA ILE A 109 -6.73 -7.61 3.44
C ILE A 109 -7.40 -7.76 2.07
N LEU A 110 -6.67 -8.30 1.09
CA LEU A 110 -7.21 -8.47 -0.26
C LEU A 110 -8.36 -9.47 -0.29
N GLU A 111 -8.25 -10.57 0.46
CA GLU A 111 -9.31 -11.57 0.60
C GLU A 111 -10.55 -10.98 1.28
N LEU A 112 -10.37 -10.23 2.36
CA LEU A 112 -11.48 -9.56 3.07
C LEU A 112 -12.15 -8.50 2.19
N SER A 113 -11.35 -7.68 1.50
CA SER A 113 -11.83 -6.69 0.54
C SER A 113 -12.73 -7.33 -0.53
N LYS A 114 -12.26 -8.41 -1.13
CA LYS A 114 -12.99 -9.16 -2.14
C LYS A 114 -14.26 -9.82 -1.58
N ALA A 115 -14.14 -10.48 -0.43
CA ALA A 115 -15.27 -11.22 0.18
C ALA A 115 -16.41 -10.30 0.61
N GLN A 116 -16.09 -9.08 1.06
CA GLN A 116 -17.07 -8.10 1.53
C GLN A 116 -17.41 -7.02 0.51
N ASN A 117 -16.77 -7.04 -0.65
CA ASN A 117 -16.91 -6.04 -1.71
C ASN A 117 -16.71 -4.60 -1.17
N ILE A 118 -15.58 -4.39 -0.48
CA ILE A 118 -15.17 -3.11 0.13
C ILE A 118 -13.76 -2.73 -0.32
N PRO A 119 -13.40 -1.43 -0.34
CA PRO A 119 -12.04 -1.00 -0.64
C PRO A 119 -11.01 -1.58 0.32
N THR A 120 -9.79 -1.78 -0.15
CA THR A 120 -8.70 -2.40 0.63
C THR A 120 -8.33 -1.61 1.89
N PHE A 121 -8.40 -0.27 1.86
CA PHE A 121 -8.18 0.56 3.05
C PHE A 121 -9.21 0.26 4.15
N LEU A 122 -10.47 0.08 3.79
CA LEU A 122 -11.53 -0.24 4.75
C LEU A 122 -11.38 -1.66 5.31
N ALA A 123 -10.98 -2.62 4.47
CA ALA A 123 -10.65 -3.97 4.92
C ALA A 123 -9.48 -3.96 5.90
N SER A 124 -8.44 -3.18 5.61
CA SER A 124 -7.28 -2.99 6.49
C SER A 124 -7.67 -2.41 7.85
N ASN A 125 -8.48 -1.35 7.86
CA ASN A 125 -8.96 -0.73 9.10
C ASN A 125 -9.74 -1.73 9.96
N ARG A 126 -10.63 -2.54 9.36
CA ARG A 126 -11.38 -3.58 10.08
C ARG A 126 -10.48 -4.64 10.70
N ILE A 127 -9.44 -5.07 10.00
CA ILE A 127 -8.46 -6.05 10.54
C ILE A 127 -7.70 -5.43 11.71
N ALA A 128 -7.25 -4.17 11.58
CA ALA A 128 -6.57 -3.46 12.65
C ALA A 128 -7.45 -3.31 13.91
N GLU A 129 -8.69 -2.88 13.77
CA GLU A 129 -9.67 -2.75 14.86
C GLU A 129 -9.92 -4.09 15.55
N GLN A 130 -10.06 -5.18 14.79
CA GLN A 130 -10.23 -6.52 15.33
C GLN A 130 -9.02 -6.98 16.17
N ARG A 131 -7.80 -6.68 15.71
CA ARG A 131 -6.56 -7.00 16.44
C ARG A 131 -6.47 -6.21 17.74
N LEU A 132 -6.71 -4.90 17.70
CA LEU A 132 -6.71 -4.04 18.89
C LEU A 132 -7.77 -4.46 19.91
N SER A 133 -8.97 -4.81 19.47
CA SER A 133 -10.06 -5.23 20.37
C SER A 133 -9.79 -6.57 21.07
N LYS A 134 -9.01 -7.46 20.46
CA LYS A 134 -8.58 -8.73 21.07
C LYS A 134 -7.49 -8.52 22.12
N GLU A 135 -6.60 -7.57 21.93
CA GLU A 135 -5.53 -7.24 22.88
C GLU A 135 -6.06 -6.48 24.10
N SER A 136 -7.04 -5.61 23.91
CA SER A 136 -7.67 -4.85 25.01
C SER A 136 -8.48 -5.72 25.98
N ARG A 137 -8.71 -6.99 25.65
CA ARG A 137 -9.44 -7.96 26.49
C ARG A 137 -8.53 -8.92 27.29
N LYS A 138 -7.22 -8.75 27.17
CA LYS A 138 -6.19 -9.46 27.96
C LYS A 138 -5.68 -8.58 29.09
#